data_e449e125ed284d27ef382b51c2ef946c
#
_entry.id   e449e125ed284d27ef382b51c2ef946c
#
_cell.length_a   1.000
_cell.length_b   1.000
_cell.length_c   1.000
_cell.angle_alpha   90.00
_cell.angle_beta   90.00
_cell.angle_gamma   90.00
#
_symmetry.space_group_name_H-M   'P 1'
#
loop_
_entity.id
_entity.type
_entity.pdbx_description
1 polymer ?
#
loop_
_entity_poly.entity_id
_entity_poly.type
_entity_poly.pdbx_seq_one_letter_code
_entity_poly.pdbx_strand_id
1 'polypeptide(L)'
;VTDLRSEEQIRRVEVAEIAVIGAGYVGLTMAVGATSLGHTVSVGERDEERVAALREGACPLFEKGVADLLTEGLATGQLTFTTSNIEAIESAEFVFLAVPTPSAADGSADLTILHAVVDELAPHLSDRVLVLKSTVPVGTNRDVTDRLRSVGCPAPVVSNPEFLREGTALADSLHPDHIVVGGDDPEAVAEVVALFDFGCPVTATDPMS
;
A
#
# COMPACT_ATOMS: atom_id res chain seq x y z
N VAL A 1 -13.83 -14.28 -13.43
CA VAL A 1 -13.13 -14.79 -12.25
C VAL A 1 -12.25 -15.91 -12.73
N THR A 2 -10.97 -15.65 -12.88
CA THR A 2 -9.98 -16.65 -13.29
C THR A 2 -9.21 -17.03 -12.03
N ASP A 3 -9.29 -18.32 -11.66
CA ASP A 3 -8.45 -18.89 -10.61
C ASP A 3 -7.02 -19.02 -11.18
N LEU A 4 -6.10 -18.21 -10.70
CA LEU A 4 -4.73 -18.13 -11.22
C LEU A 4 -3.77 -19.14 -10.60
N ARG A 5 -4.24 -20.16 -9.87
CA ARG A 5 -3.36 -21.15 -9.24
C ARG A 5 -3.47 -22.52 -9.88
N SER A 6 -2.46 -22.92 -10.62
CA SER A 6 -2.08 -24.31 -10.80
C SER A 6 -1.13 -24.71 -9.65
N GLU A 7 -1.29 -25.90 -9.09
CA GLU A 7 -0.66 -26.43 -7.88
C GLU A 7 0.90 -26.51 -7.87
N GLU A 8 1.60 -25.87 -8.80
CA GLU A 8 3.04 -26.06 -9.04
C GLU A 8 3.91 -24.81 -8.86
N GLN A 9 3.39 -23.68 -8.37
CA GLN A 9 4.21 -22.47 -8.14
C GLN A 9 4.02 -21.92 -6.72
N ILE A 10 4.61 -22.59 -5.73
CA ILE A 10 5.08 -21.88 -4.52
C ILE A 10 6.26 -21.02 -4.99
N ARG A 11 5.98 -19.85 -5.58
CA ARG A 11 7.00 -18.83 -5.75
C ARG A 11 7.36 -18.34 -4.33
N ARG A 12 8.63 -18.43 -3.98
CA ARG A 12 9.17 -17.65 -2.85
C ARG A 12 8.75 -16.21 -3.13
N VAL A 13 8.11 -15.56 -2.15
CA VAL A 13 7.89 -14.10 -2.19
C VAL A 13 9.27 -13.49 -2.39
N GLU A 14 9.52 -12.90 -3.55
CA GLU A 14 10.77 -12.18 -3.78
C GLU A 14 10.74 -10.95 -2.88
N VAL A 15 11.85 -10.71 -2.16
CA VAL A 15 11.97 -9.53 -1.31
C VAL A 15 11.88 -8.30 -2.20
N ALA A 16 10.93 -7.42 -1.92
CA ALA A 16 10.70 -6.19 -2.68
C ALA A 16 10.96 -4.96 -1.81
N GLU A 17 11.29 -3.86 -2.48
CA GLU A 17 11.37 -2.52 -1.90
C GLU A 17 10.00 -1.85 -2.01
N ILE A 18 9.37 -1.56 -0.89
CA ILE A 18 8.01 -1.04 -0.80
C ILE A 18 8.02 0.34 -0.16
N ALA A 19 7.32 1.29 -0.76
CA ALA A 19 6.95 2.54 -0.09
C ALA A 19 5.48 2.51 0.34
N VAL A 20 5.21 3.02 1.54
CA VAL A 20 3.85 3.26 2.03
C VAL A 20 3.68 4.73 2.31
N ILE A 21 2.73 5.38 1.65
CA ILE A 21 2.45 6.80 1.84
C ILE A 21 1.24 6.97 2.75
N GLY A 22 1.51 7.49 3.95
CA GLY A 22 0.58 7.61 5.07
C GLY A 22 0.82 6.57 6.16
N ALA A 23 1.16 7.03 7.38
CA ALA A 23 1.35 6.20 8.57
C ALA A 23 0.11 6.18 9.48
N GLY A 24 -1.09 6.18 8.86
CA GLY A 24 -2.35 5.97 9.55
C GLY A 24 -2.56 4.50 9.92
N TYR A 25 -3.80 4.16 10.34
CA TYR A 25 -4.15 2.80 10.75
C TYR A 25 -3.82 1.74 9.68
N VAL A 26 -4.28 1.95 8.45
CA VAL A 26 -4.06 1.05 7.32
C VAL A 26 -2.58 1.01 6.92
N GLY A 27 -1.97 2.18 6.73
CA GLY A 27 -0.59 2.26 6.24
C GLY A 27 0.42 1.67 7.22
N LEU A 28 0.30 1.95 8.51
CA LEU A 28 1.22 1.41 9.52
C LEU A 28 1.03 -0.12 9.68
N THR A 29 -0.21 -0.60 9.73
CA THR A 29 -0.49 -2.05 9.79
C THR A 29 0.09 -2.78 8.58
N MET A 30 -0.11 -2.23 7.38
CA MET A 30 0.47 -2.77 6.16
C MET A 30 2.00 -2.77 6.18
N ALA A 31 2.61 -1.64 6.60
CA ALA A 31 4.07 -1.50 6.62
C ALA A 31 4.73 -2.54 7.51
N VAL A 32 4.25 -2.71 8.75
CA VAL A 32 4.81 -3.73 9.66
C VAL A 32 4.51 -5.15 9.19
N GLY A 33 3.34 -5.37 8.58
CA GLY A 33 2.97 -6.66 8.00
C GLY A 33 3.90 -7.03 6.84
N ALA A 34 4.13 -6.12 5.89
CA ALA A 34 5.04 -6.34 4.75
C ALA A 34 6.49 -6.58 5.22
N THR A 35 6.95 -5.81 6.22
CA THR A 35 8.28 -6.02 6.83
C THR A 35 8.40 -7.42 7.44
N SER A 36 7.36 -7.91 8.12
CA SER A 36 7.36 -9.25 8.72
C SER A 36 7.39 -10.39 7.69
N LEU A 37 7.01 -10.10 6.44
CA LEU A 37 7.15 -11.01 5.29
C LEU A 37 8.54 -10.97 4.65
N GLY A 38 9.42 -10.07 5.12
CA GLY A 38 10.80 -9.93 4.66
C GLY A 38 11.04 -8.79 3.68
N HIS A 39 10.03 -8.01 3.32
CA HIS A 39 10.20 -6.84 2.45
C HIS A 39 10.94 -5.70 3.19
N THR A 40 11.62 -4.83 2.42
CA THR A 40 12.12 -3.55 2.92
C THR A 40 11.04 -2.49 2.71
N VAL A 41 10.68 -1.77 3.77
CA VAL A 41 9.57 -0.81 3.71
C VAL A 41 10.02 0.58 4.16
N SER A 42 9.77 1.57 3.33
CA SER A 42 9.93 2.99 3.68
C SER A 42 8.56 3.67 3.76
N VAL A 43 8.30 4.38 4.86
CA VAL A 43 7.00 5.01 5.11
C VAL A 43 7.13 6.53 5.05
N GLY A 44 6.40 7.16 4.11
CA GLY A 44 6.24 8.61 4.04
C GLY A 44 5.05 9.06 4.88
N GLU A 45 5.29 9.98 5.83
CA GLU A 45 4.27 10.58 6.68
C GLU A 45 4.60 12.06 6.92
N ARG A 46 3.65 12.96 6.66
CA ARG A 46 3.90 14.41 6.75
C ARG A 46 3.93 14.96 8.17
N ASP A 47 3.36 14.26 9.11
CA ASP A 47 3.35 14.64 10.52
C ASP A 47 4.71 14.34 11.16
N GLU A 48 5.50 15.39 11.38
CA GLU A 48 6.86 15.28 11.94
C GLU A 48 6.87 14.68 13.34
N GLU A 49 5.87 14.98 14.17
CA GLU A 49 5.78 14.44 15.53
C GLU A 49 5.49 12.93 15.47
N ARG A 50 4.62 12.51 14.56
CA ARG A 50 4.32 11.09 14.32
C ARG A 50 5.54 10.35 13.79
N VAL A 51 6.26 10.91 12.83
CA VAL A 51 7.51 10.31 12.31
C VAL A 51 8.53 10.16 13.41
N ALA A 52 8.75 11.19 14.24
CA ALA A 52 9.67 11.14 15.37
C ALA A 52 9.29 10.02 16.35
N ALA A 53 8.02 9.94 16.75
CA ALA A 53 7.51 8.92 17.64
C ALA A 53 7.67 7.49 17.07
N LEU A 54 7.35 7.29 15.78
CA LEU A 54 7.47 6.00 15.10
C LEU A 54 8.93 5.55 15.00
N ARG A 55 9.86 6.47 14.72
CA ARG A 55 11.32 6.18 14.70
C ARG A 55 11.85 5.74 16.07
N GLU A 56 11.23 6.18 17.15
CA GLU A 56 11.53 5.74 18.53
C GLU A 56 10.80 4.45 18.94
N GLY A 57 10.01 3.86 18.04
CA GLY A 57 9.22 2.65 18.28
C GLY A 57 7.92 2.90 19.05
N ALA A 58 7.49 4.16 19.21
CA ALA A 58 6.21 4.48 19.83
C ALA A 58 5.06 4.19 18.86
N CYS A 59 4.40 3.04 19.05
CA CYS A 59 3.27 2.61 18.23
C CYS A 59 1.98 3.34 18.65
N PRO A 60 1.33 4.10 17.73
CA PRO A 60 0.07 4.76 18.06
C PRO A 60 -1.15 3.84 17.97
N LEU A 61 -0.98 2.60 17.50
CA LEU A 61 -2.08 1.66 17.28
C LEU A 61 -2.22 0.68 18.45
N PHE A 62 -3.45 0.48 18.90
CA PHE A 62 -3.79 -0.52 19.92
C PHE A 62 -4.13 -1.87 19.27
N GLU A 63 -3.25 -2.34 18.38
CA GLU A 63 -3.40 -3.61 17.67
C GLU A 63 -2.37 -4.63 18.17
N LYS A 64 -2.83 -5.84 18.45
CA LYS A 64 -1.96 -6.91 18.97
C LYS A 64 -0.86 -7.24 17.96
N GLY A 65 0.40 -7.17 18.39
CA GLY A 65 1.58 -7.52 17.61
C GLY A 65 2.15 -6.39 16.74
N VAL A 66 1.41 -5.30 16.48
CA VAL A 66 1.91 -4.18 15.65
C VAL A 66 3.12 -3.50 16.30
N ALA A 67 3.08 -3.25 17.60
CA ALA A 67 4.19 -2.62 18.31
C ALA A 67 5.47 -3.50 18.32
N ASP A 68 5.30 -4.81 18.42
CA ASP A 68 6.42 -5.76 18.40
C ASP A 68 7.08 -5.77 17.01
N LEU A 69 6.28 -5.89 15.94
CA LEU A 69 6.78 -5.87 14.56
C LEU A 69 7.36 -4.51 14.17
N LEU A 70 6.80 -3.39 14.65
CA LEU A 70 7.39 -2.07 14.48
C LEU A 70 8.80 -2.02 15.06
N THR A 71 8.97 -2.49 16.29
CA THR A 71 10.26 -2.52 16.97
C THR A 71 11.27 -3.42 16.24
N GLU A 72 10.84 -4.59 15.81
CA GLU A 72 11.67 -5.54 15.05
C GLU A 72 12.09 -4.96 13.69
N GLY A 73 11.16 -4.39 12.94
CA GLY A 73 11.45 -3.79 11.62
C GLY A 73 12.43 -2.61 11.71
N LEU A 74 12.30 -1.77 12.75
CA LEU A 74 13.26 -0.70 13.04
C LEU A 74 14.64 -1.24 13.40
N ALA A 75 14.70 -2.27 14.26
CA ALA A 75 15.96 -2.85 14.71
C ALA A 75 16.75 -3.55 13.59
N THR A 76 16.04 -4.15 12.62
CA THR A 76 16.65 -4.78 11.44
C THR A 76 16.99 -3.78 10.33
N GLY A 77 16.48 -2.56 10.41
CA GLY A 77 16.60 -1.55 9.35
C GLY A 77 15.70 -1.81 8.11
N GLN A 78 14.83 -2.81 8.17
CA GLN A 78 13.89 -3.12 7.10
C GLN A 78 12.67 -2.19 7.09
N LEU A 79 12.41 -1.46 8.18
CA LEU A 79 11.35 -0.47 8.27
C LEU A 79 11.94 0.90 8.60
N THR A 80 11.63 1.86 7.76
CA THR A 80 12.08 3.26 7.93
C THR A 80 10.91 4.23 7.80
N PHE A 81 11.04 5.41 8.39
CA PHE A 81 10.04 6.48 8.33
C PHE A 81 10.69 7.79 7.91
N THR A 82 10.02 8.56 7.05
CA THR A 82 10.49 9.87 6.61
C THR A 82 9.33 10.85 6.50
N THR A 83 9.62 12.15 6.61
CA THR A 83 8.62 13.22 6.39
C THR A 83 8.46 13.58 4.91
N SER A 84 9.30 13.01 4.02
CA SER A 84 9.27 13.25 2.58
C SER A 84 8.71 12.04 1.84
N ASN A 85 7.58 12.22 1.15
CA ASN A 85 7.03 11.16 0.29
C ASN A 85 8.00 10.80 -0.85
N ILE A 86 8.73 11.77 -1.39
CA ILE A 86 9.73 11.54 -2.45
C ILE A 86 10.87 10.68 -1.95
N GLU A 87 11.40 10.96 -0.76
CA GLU A 87 12.44 10.15 -0.13
C GLU A 87 11.94 8.73 0.13
N ALA A 88 10.68 8.58 0.59
CA ALA A 88 10.10 7.27 0.87
C ALA A 88 10.05 6.36 -0.37
N ILE A 89 9.84 6.93 -1.57
CA ILE A 89 9.74 6.14 -2.80
C ILE A 89 11.06 5.97 -3.55
N GLU A 90 12.17 6.50 -3.06
CA GLU A 90 13.44 6.59 -3.81
C GLU A 90 13.94 5.23 -4.30
N SER A 91 13.88 4.20 -3.45
CA SER A 91 14.26 2.82 -3.81
C SER A 91 13.09 1.91 -4.14
N ALA A 92 11.83 2.38 -3.95
CA ALA A 92 10.67 1.51 -4.01
C ALA A 92 10.33 1.04 -5.43
N GLU A 93 9.97 -0.22 -5.55
CA GLU A 93 9.36 -0.83 -6.73
C GLU A 93 7.84 -0.65 -6.70
N PHE A 94 7.25 -0.74 -5.50
CA PHE A 94 5.82 -0.60 -5.26
C PHE A 94 5.55 0.57 -4.31
N VAL A 95 4.62 1.44 -4.69
CA VAL A 95 4.22 2.61 -3.91
C VAL A 95 2.76 2.51 -3.50
N PHE A 96 2.50 2.20 -2.23
CA PHE A 96 1.15 2.05 -1.69
C PHE A 96 0.65 3.38 -1.13
N LEU A 97 -0.48 3.85 -1.65
CA LEU A 97 -1.18 5.03 -1.10
C LEU A 97 -2.18 4.58 -0.04
N ALA A 98 -1.87 4.90 1.22
CA ALA A 98 -2.70 4.65 2.40
C ALA A 98 -3.09 5.97 3.09
N VAL A 99 -3.39 6.98 2.28
CA VAL A 99 -3.75 8.33 2.73
C VAL A 99 -5.23 8.44 3.09
N PRO A 100 -5.62 9.39 3.96
CA PRO A 100 -7.02 9.61 4.30
C PRO A 100 -7.88 10.01 3.10
N THR A 101 -9.10 9.44 3.03
CA THR A 101 -10.15 9.77 2.07
C THR A 101 -11.45 10.09 2.85
N PRO A 102 -11.51 11.23 3.56
CA PRO A 102 -12.64 11.56 4.42
C PRO A 102 -13.91 11.79 3.61
N SER A 103 -15.06 11.69 4.27
CA SER A 103 -16.35 12.05 3.64
C SER A 103 -16.48 13.56 3.51
N ALA A 104 -16.83 14.01 2.30
CA ALA A 104 -17.22 15.39 2.04
C ALA A 104 -18.61 15.70 2.63
N ALA A 105 -19.01 16.97 2.64
CA ALA A 105 -20.27 17.42 3.21
C ALA A 105 -21.52 16.82 2.52
N ASP A 106 -21.41 16.41 1.27
CA ASP A 106 -22.45 15.77 0.47
C ASP A 106 -22.46 14.24 0.58
N GLY A 107 -21.54 13.67 1.40
CA GLY A 107 -21.38 12.24 1.60
C GLY A 107 -20.48 11.54 0.57
N SER A 108 -19.94 12.25 -0.43
CA SER A 108 -18.92 11.70 -1.34
C SER A 108 -17.56 11.57 -0.63
N ALA A 109 -16.65 10.78 -1.20
CA ALA A 109 -15.27 10.75 -0.73
C ALA A 109 -14.50 11.99 -1.19
N ASP A 110 -13.81 12.65 -0.26
CA ASP A 110 -12.88 13.72 -0.60
C ASP A 110 -11.50 13.13 -0.98
N LEU A 111 -11.19 13.18 -2.26
CA LEU A 111 -9.94 12.67 -2.83
C LEU A 111 -8.84 13.73 -2.94
N THR A 112 -9.03 14.92 -2.36
CA THR A 112 -8.07 16.04 -2.47
C THR A 112 -6.67 15.65 -2.02
N ILE A 113 -6.54 14.94 -0.88
CA ILE A 113 -5.25 14.49 -0.36
C ILE A 113 -4.63 13.45 -1.30
N LEU A 114 -5.41 12.49 -1.76
CA LEU A 114 -4.94 11.44 -2.67
C LEU A 114 -4.41 12.06 -3.97
N HIS A 115 -5.16 12.96 -4.59
CA HIS A 115 -4.73 13.64 -5.82
C HIS A 115 -3.48 14.50 -5.60
N ALA A 116 -3.37 15.22 -4.48
CA ALA A 116 -2.18 16.00 -4.16
C ALA A 116 -0.92 15.13 -4.03
N VAL A 117 -1.04 13.96 -3.41
CA VAL A 117 0.06 12.99 -3.30
C VAL A 117 0.40 12.39 -4.66
N VAL A 118 -0.59 12.04 -5.48
CA VAL A 118 -0.35 11.56 -6.85
C VAL A 118 0.40 12.60 -7.68
N ASP A 119 -0.01 13.87 -7.62
CA ASP A 119 0.66 14.97 -8.35
C ASP A 119 2.10 15.20 -7.87
N GLU A 120 2.33 15.11 -6.56
CA GLU A 120 3.66 15.23 -5.95
C GLU A 120 4.60 14.13 -6.44
N LEU A 121 4.09 12.88 -6.50
CA LEU A 121 4.89 11.71 -6.82
C LEU A 121 5.03 11.45 -8.32
N ALA A 122 4.12 11.94 -9.17
CA ALA A 122 4.08 11.64 -10.60
C ALA A 122 5.43 11.79 -11.33
N PRO A 123 6.28 12.81 -11.06
CA PRO A 123 7.59 12.93 -11.71
C PRO A 123 8.58 11.82 -11.35
N HIS A 124 8.28 11.04 -10.32
CA HIS A 124 9.18 10.04 -9.73
C HIS A 124 8.65 8.60 -9.82
N LEU A 125 7.51 8.36 -10.49
CA LEU A 125 6.83 7.06 -10.53
C LEU A 125 7.13 6.22 -11.79
N SER A 126 7.91 6.69 -12.75
CA SER A 126 7.99 6.11 -14.11
C SER A 126 8.26 4.61 -14.16
N ASP A 127 9.05 4.09 -13.23
CA ASP A 127 9.49 2.69 -13.16
C ASP A 127 8.91 1.96 -11.93
N ARG A 128 7.77 2.43 -11.42
CA ARG A 128 7.15 1.93 -10.19
C ARG A 128 5.69 1.58 -10.41
N VAL A 129 5.19 0.63 -9.63
CA VAL A 129 3.75 0.32 -9.57
C VAL A 129 3.11 1.17 -8.48
N LEU A 130 2.12 1.99 -8.84
CA LEU A 130 1.32 2.75 -7.87
C LEU A 130 0.12 1.94 -7.42
N VAL A 131 0.01 1.69 -6.11
CA VAL A 131 -1.06 0.86 -5.54
C VAL A 131 -1.99 1.70 -4.67
N LEU A 132 -3.26 1.75 -5.03
CA LEU A 132 -4.31 2.41 -4.25
C LEU A 132 -4.76 1.47 -3.13
N LYS A 133 -4.31 1.72 -1.91
CA LYS A 133 -4.69 0.97 -0.70
C LYS A 133 -5.83 1.66 0.05
N SER A 134 -5.93 2.99 -0.04
CA SER A 134 -7.05 3.76 0.52
C SER A 134 -8.38 3.29 -0.05
N THR A 135 -9.43 3.29 0.77
CA THR A 135 -10.80 3.04 0.31
C THR A 135 -11.29 4.21 -0.52
N VAL A 136 -11.54 3.97 -1.80
CA VAL A 136 -11.90 4.99 -2.78
C VAL A 136 -13.13 4.55 -3.61
N PRO A 137 -13.89 5.50 -4.17
CA PRO A 137 -14.99 5.19 -5.07
C PRO A 137 -14.55 4.43 -6.33
N VAL A 138 -15.47 3.65 -6.89
CA VAL A 138 -15.29 3.03 -8.21
C VAL A 138 -14.96 4.10 -9.26
N GLY A 139 -13.97 3.82 -10.11
CA GLY A 139 -13.47 4.76 -11.11
C GLY A 139 -12.26 5.60 -10.68
N THR A 140 -11.92 5.65 -9.38
CA THR A 140 -10.75 6.41 -8.90
C THR A 140 -9.44 5.88 -9.50
N ASN A 141 -9.30 4.57 -9.71
CA ASN A 141 -8.12 4.00 -10.37
C ASN A 141 -7.91 4.61 -11.76
N ARG A 142 -8.98 4.69 -12.56
CA ARG A 142 -8.91 5.30 -13.89
C ARG A 142 -8.62 6.79 -13.84
N ASP A 143 -9.23 7.52 -12.92
CA ASP A 143 -8.96 8.95 -12.71
C ASP A 143 -7.48 9.20 -12.38
N VAL A 144 -6.89 8.41 -11.47
CA VAL A 144 -5.46 8.47 -11.14
C VAL A 144 -4.59 8.11 -12.35
N THR A 145 -4.96 7.06 -13.09
CA THR A 145 -4.25 6.65 -14.32
C THR A 145 -4.25 7.78 -15.36
N ASP A 146 -5.39 8.41 -15.60
CA ASP A 146 -5.52 9.51 -16.56
C ASP A 146 -4.73 10.74 -16.09
N ARG A 147 -4.72 11.02 -14.80
CA ARG A 147 -3.93 12.09 -14.18
C ARG A 147 -2.42 11.87 -14.41
N LEU A 148 -1.90 10.69 -14.14
CA LEU A 148 -0.50 10.35 -14.39
C LEU A 148 -0.14 10.46 -15.88
N ARG A 149 -0.98 9.93 -16.77
CA ARG A 149 -0.80 10.01 -18.23
C ARG A 149 -0.78 11.46 -18.71
N SER A 150 -1.59 12.34 -18.13
CA SER A 150 -1.66 13.76 -18.52
C SER A 150 -0.34 14.52 -18.30
N VAL A 151 0.49 14.05 -17.38
CA VAL A 151 1.84 14.60 -17.11
C VAL A 151 2.97 13.74 -17.67
N GLY A 152 2.64 12.75 -18.49
CA GLY A 152 3.60 11.88 -19.16
C GLY A 152 4.19 10.78 -18.28
N CYS A 153 3.59 10.47 -17.13
CA CYS A 153 4.00 9.37 -16.28
C CYS A 153 3.35 8.05 -16.74
N PRO A 154 4.11 7.00 -17.11
CA PRO A 154 3.58 5.72 -17.59
C PRO A 154 3.28 4.72 -16.48
N ALA A 155 3.47 5.08 -15.20
CA ALA A 155 3.32 4.16 -14.07
C ALA A 155 1.97 3.43 -14.08
N PRO A 156 1.94 2.09 -13.98
CA PRO A 156 0.71 1.34 -13.83
C PRO A 156 0.07 1.64 -12.48
N VAL A 157 -1.28 1.69 -12.47
CA VAL A 157 -2.07 1.92 -11.27
C VAL A 157 -2.87 0.68 -10.94
N VAL A 158 -2.69 0.16 -9.72
CA VAL A 158 -3.36 -1.03 -9.22
C VAL A 158 -4.20 -0.67 -8.00
N SER A 159 -5.43 -1.14 -7.95
CA SER A 159 -6.30 -1.05 -6.76
C SER A 159 -6.11 -2.30 -5.92
N ASN A 160 -5.86 -2.12 -4.62
CA ASN A 160 -5.80 -3.20 -3.64
C ASN A 160 -6.46 -2.75 -2.34
N PRO A 161 -7.80 -2.67 -2.31
CA PRO A 161 -8.53 -2.27 -1.11
C PRO A 161 -8.22 -3.21 0.06
N GLU A 162 -8.38 -2.68 1.26
CA GLU A 162 -8.20 -3.43 2.50
C GLU A 162 -9.57 -3.86 3.07
N PHE A 163 -9.56 -4.91 3.92
CA PHE A 163 -10.72 -5.41 4.64
C PHE A 163 -10.39 -5.61 6.12
N LEU A 164 -9.63 -4.66 6.70
CA LEU A 164 -9.13 -4.73 8.07
C LEU A 164 -10.25 -4.44 9.08
N ARG A 165 -10.26 -5.19 10.18
CA ARG A 165 -11.15 -4.97 11.31
C ARG A 165 -10.34 -4.43 12.48
N GLU A 166 -10.81 -3.36 13.11
CA GLU A 166 -10.18 -2.84 14.33
C GLU A 166 -10.10 -3.93 15.41
N GLY A 167 -8.94 -4.06 16.04
CA GLY A 167 -8.64 -5.08 17.04
C GLY A 167 -8.03 -6.38 16.47
N THR A 168 -8.11 -6.62 15.14
CA THR A 168 -7.52 -7.78 14.45
C THR A 168 -6.82 -7.43 13.15
N ALA A 169 -6.56 -6.14 12.90
CA ALA A 169 -6.06 -5.67 11.61
C ALA A 169 -4.75 -6.32 11.16
N LEU A 170 -3.80 -6.52 12.06
CA LEU A 170 -2.56 -7.22 11.73
C LEU A 170 -2.82 -8.67 11.32
N ALA A 171 -3.66 -9.38 12.06
CA ALA A 171 -4.02 -10.76 11.73
C ALA A 171 -4.76 -10.84 10.38
N ASP A 172 -5.70 -9.91 10.14
CA ASP A 172 -6.43 -9.80 8.87
C ASP A 172 -5.48 -9.45 7.71
N SER A 173 -4.43 -8.66 7.97
CA SER A 173 -3.41 -8.30 6.97
C SER A 173 -2.48 -9.46 6.62
N LEU A 174 -2.08 -10.28 7.61
CA LEU A 174 -1.17 -11.41 7.43
C LEU A 174 -1.88 -12.71 7.01
N HIS A 175 -3.16 -12.83 7.33
CA HIS A 175 -3.99 -14.00 7.03
C HIS A 175 -5.36 -13.57 6.48
N PRO A 176 -5.38 -12.87 5.33
CA PRO A 176 -6.63 -12.38 4.76
C PRO A 176 -7.50 -13.55 4.30
N ASP A 177 -8.82 -13.43 4.52
CA ASP A 177 -9.79 -14.37 3.97
C ASP A 177 -9.85 -14.29 2.44
N HIS A 178 -9.58 -13.10 1.89
CA HIS A 178 -9.66 -12.78 0.47
C HIS A 178 -8.83 -11.54 0.11
N ILE A 179 -8.20 -11.54 -1.06
CA ILE A 179 -7.50 -10.38 -1.62
C ILE A 179 -8.18 -9.93 -2.91
N VAL A 180 -8.42 -8.63 -3.05
CA VAL A 180 -8.91 -8.02 -4.29
C VAL A 180 -7.81 -7.15 -4.88
N VAL A 181 -7.50 -7.37 -6.16
CA VAL A 181 -6.53 -6.57 -6.90
C VAL A 181 -7.10 -6.24 -8.27
N GLY A 182 -7.07 -4.98 -8.67
CA GLY A 182 -7.63 -4.54 -9.94
C GLY A 182 -6.76 -3.51 -10.65
N GLY A 183 -6.64 -3.61 -11.97
CA GLY A 183 -5.88 -2.67 -12.79
C GLY A 183 -5.96 -2.98 -14.28
N ASP A 184 -5.55 -2.02 -15.11
CA ASP A 184 -5.50 -2.16 -16.57
C ASP A 184 -4.26 -2.96 -17.04
N ASP A 185 -3.21 -3.03 -16.21
CA ASP A 185 -1.97 -3.73 -16.50
C ASP A 185 -1.94 -5.10 -15.78
N PRO A 186 -2.08 -6.22 -16.53
CA PRO A 186 -2.11 -7.55 -15.93
C PRO A 186 -0.78 -7.97 -15.28
N GLU A 187 0.36 -7.43 -15.75
CA GLU A 187 1.68 -7.73 -15.21
C GLU A 187 1.82 -7.07 -13.84
N ALA A 188 1.52 -5.78 -13.73
CA ALA A 188 1.52 -5.06 -12.47
C ALA A 188 0.52 -5.66 -11.44
N VAL A 189 -0.66 -6.10 -11.89
CA VAL A 189 -1.62 -6.81 -11.04
C VAL A 189 -1.02 -8.11 -10.51
N ALA A 190 -0.36 -8.91 -11.37
CA ALA A 190 0.28 -10.16 -10.96
C ALA A 190 1.45 -9.92 -9.99
N GLU A 191 2.25 -8.88 -10.19
CA GLU A 191 3.34 -8.49 -9.29
C GLU A 191 2.82 -8.09 -7.91
N VAL A 192 1.77 -7.27 -7.83
CA VAL A 192 1.14 -6.89 -6.55
C VAL A 192 0.56 -8.12 -5.83
N VAL A 193 -0.06 -9.05 -6.56
CA VAL A 193 -0.53 -10.33 -5.97
C VAL A 193 0.63 -11.13 -5.40
N ALA A 194 1.79 -11.15 -6.08
CA ALA A 194 2.95 -11.93 -5.66
C ALA A 194 3.60 -11.40 -4.36
N LEU A 195 3.42 -10.12 -4.02
CA LEU A 195 3.91 -9.54 -2.74
C LEU A 195 3.27 -10.20 -1.52
N PHE A 196 2.04 -10.73 -1.68
CA PHE A 196 1.21 -11.22 -0.59
C PHE A 196 0.75 -12.65 -0.86
N ASP A 197 1.69 -13.61 -0.93
CA ASP A 197 1.32 -15.03 -1.12
C ASP A 197 0.84 -15.68 0.20
N PHE A 198 -0.39 -15.33 0.60
CA PHE A 198 -1.02 -15.85 1.82
C PHE A 198 -1.76 -17.19 1.63
N GLY A 199 -1.75 -17.77 0.44
CA GLY A 199 -2.53 -18.98 0.17
C GLY A 199 -4.05 -18.79 0.15
N CYS A 200 -4.56 -17.56 0.27
CA CYS A 200 -5.99 -17.24 0.24
C CYS A 200 -6.50 -17.02 -1.21
N PRO A 201 -7.84 -17.03 -1.43
CA PRO A 201 -8.41 -16.66 -2.71
C PRO A 201 -8.05 -15.23 -3.12
N VAL A 202 -7.69 -15.04 -4.39
CA VAL A 202 -7.42 -13.73 -4.98
C VAL A 202 -8.42 -13.47 -6.10
N THR A 203 -9.10 -12.32 -6.05
CA THR A 203 -9.92 -11.83 -7.16
C THR A 203 -9.14 -10.76 -7.91
N ALA A 204 -8.70 -11.10 -9.13
CA ALA A 204 -8.21 -10.10 -10.07
C ALA A 204 -9.39 -9.53 -10.85
N THR A 205 -9.45 -8.21 -10.97
CA THR A 205 -10.56 -7.50 -11.61
C THR A 205 -10.05 -6.33 -12.45
N ASP A 206 -10.93 -5.71 -13.24
CA ASP A 206 -10.64 -4.49 -13.97
C ASP A 206 -10.73 -3.24 -13.04
N PRO A 207 -10.21 -2.08 -13.47
CA PRO A 207 -10.19 -0.88 -12.63
C PRO A 207 -11.55 -0.21 -12.41
N MET A 208 -12.63 -0.78 -12.98
CA MET A 208 -14.01 -0.29 -12.87
C MET A 208 -14.90 -1.17 -11.98
N SER A 209 -14.31 -2.21 -11.39
CA SER A 209 -15.06 -3.19 -10.58
C SER A 209 -14.95 -2.89 -9.09
#